data_8f471a6ccadb22a5c91084e6b0581495
#
_entry.id   8f471a6ccadb22a5c91084e6b0581495
#
_cell.length_a   1.000
_cell.length_b   1.000
_cell.length_c   1.000
_cell.angle_alpha   90.00
_cell.angle_beta   90.00
_cell.angle_gamma   90.00
#
_symmetry.space_group_name_H-M   'P 1'
#
loop_
_entity.id
_entity.type
_entity.pdbx_description
1 polymer ?
#
loop_
_entity_poly.entity_id
_entity_poly.type
_entity_poly.pdbx_seq_one_letter_code
_entity_poly.pdbx_strand_id
1 'polypeptide(L)'
;MKKITFVFMFLSSLSVFGQIDLVPDTVRYQQKTGGAIDTFDISIADLPSTFEGGISTLSLNGLSTNSLYQDLSSRKFQRFTKFDPLKFSAIPHLGFAYSFGGQGSQFVRLDYSQAFSEHFLFNLKYDRNAGLGYIQNSGYSENNLRTQLQRDAKGYSFQLKASFQSWDLAHSGGVVNSTSNYDVIDTLGLEFAAINKTDASSSVKLGSAFLKNYFNFSSDSLNHFGLTTHHHYTITNREYLETDNLSAIYSSINIDSSKTRDQFNWARIRNASGAYYSNRKSQLYLDALIEHGYWNFQNLGVNRDTNEISFTTNARIRIKDLVLTNETRLNLIGGFNEWSEEAKLKYKNGKLKVVAGLVLKNSAPDPFQRSYFANNFSYVLSSIEKQTALKVGGNLNWNVKDSVFNFVVSGDFNSLSSAYIFDGDLWRNDSLNSFSFGSVKAKAHLALGNFNIMPTLVYSFDNNGYLPSFQAYTRVYFKARLFEAKKLEAVLGVDASYTTKFNNRVYVPAMDSYNMFVAPGENQTNSLLNLHAFATFGIDEFRFYVRYENIGYFWSDRKINEQFGFPISSTRLRVGLTWDFFN
;
A
#
# COMPACT_ATOMS: atom_id res chain seq x y z
N MET A 1 34.64 -19.31 1.99
CA MET A 1 34.06 -19.75 0.72
C MET A 1 32.68 -19.14 0.39
N LYS A 2 31.79 -18.84 1.36
CA LYS A 2 30.45 -18.24 1.08
C LYS A 2 30.45 -16.81 0.50
N LYS A 3 31.52 -16.03 0.67
CA LYS A 3 31.59 -14.64 0.15
C LYS A 3 32.05 -14.52 -1.32
N ILE A 4 32.70 -15.52 -1.85
CA ILE A 4 33.24 -15.49 -3.23
C ILE A 4 32.18 -15.90 -4.26
N THR A 5 31.26 -16.77 -3.89
CA THR A 5 30.17 -17.20 -4.78
C THR A 5 29.20 -16.06 -5.12
N PHE A 6 28.99 -15.10 -4.19
CA PHE A 6 28.10 -13.96 -4.39
C PHE A 6 28.66 -12.95 -5.42
N VAL A 7 29.99 -12.74 -5.40
CA VAL A 7 30.66 -11.84 -6.35
C VAL A 7 30.71 -12.45 -7.76
N PHE A 8 30.84 -13.77 -7.89
CA PHE A 8 30.84 -14.43 -9.20
C PHE A 8 29.46 -14.45 -9.86
N MET A 9 28.37 -14.61 -9.10
CA MET A 9 27.01 -14.49 -9.65
C MET A 9 26.68 -13.06 -10.11
N PHE A 10 27.23 -12.04 -9.46
CA PHE A 10 27.04 -10.65 -9.86
C PHE A 10 27.86 -10.27 -11.11
N LEU A 11 29.05 -10.84 -11.27
CA LEU A 11 29.94 -10.58 -12.41
C LEU A 11 29.55 -11.38 -13.67
N SER A 12 28.93 -12.55 -13.53
CA SER A 12 28.45 -13.33 -14.68
C SER A 12 27.19 -12.72 -15.33
N SER A 13 26.50 -11.80 -14.66
CA SER A 13 25.34 -11.07 -15.21
C SER A 13 25.72 -9.82 -16.02
N LEU A 14 27.01 -9.49 -16.13
CA LEU A 14 27.48 -8.26 -16.79
C LEU A 14 27.82 -8.41 -18.27
N SER A 15 27.70 -9.58 -18.84
CA SER A 15 28.04 -9.78 -20.25
C SER A 15 26.83 -10.14 -21.12
N VAL A 16 26.50 -9.23 -21.98
CA VAL A 16 26.07 -9.41 -23.39
C VAL A 16 24.58 -9.42 -23.73
N PHE A 17 24.13 -8.37 -24.44
CA PHE A 17 23.23 -8.27 -25.62
C PHE A 17 21.71 -8.25 -25.46
N GLY A 18 21.05 -7.19 -25.94
CA GLY A 18 19.72 -7.21 -26.49
C GLY A 18 18.74 -6.10 -26.13
N GLN A 19 18.03 -5.51 -27.05
CA GLN A 19 17.07 -4.44 -26.85
C GLN A 19 15.63 -4.95 -26.87
N ILE A 20 14.85 -4.62 -25.86
CA ILE A 20 13.39 -4.65 -25.93
C ILE A 20 12.89 -3.26 -25.62
N ASP A 21 11.95 -2.79 -26.43
CA ASP A 21 11.06 -1.72 -26.06
C ASP A 21 10.19 -2.21 -24.88
N LEU A 22 10.75 -2.12 -23.67
CA LEU A 22 10.05 -2.37 -22.43
C LEU A 22 9.17 -1.20 -22.03
N VAL A 23 9.06 -0.22 -22.89
CA VAL A 23 8.21 0.94 -22.71
C VAL A 23 6.82 0.64 -23.27
N PRO A 24 5.99 -0.11 -22.54
CA PRO A 24 4.59 -0.12 -22.85
C PRO A 24 4.01 1.13 -22.21
N ASP A 25 3.43 2.02 -22.99
CA ASP A 25 2.42 3.04 -22.64
C ASP A 25 2.67 3.91 -21.39
N THR A 26 3.81 3.82 -20.69
CA THR A 26 4.04 4.41 -19.38
C THR A 26 5.08 5.51 -19.34
N VAL A 27 5.87 5.68 -20.40
CA VAL A 27 6.70 6.87 -20.55
C VAL A 27 5.81 7.99 -21.06
N ARG A 28 5.18 8.69 -20.15
CA ARG A 28 4.49 9.92 -20.47
C ARG A 28 5.51 11.05 -20.42
N TYR A 29 5.63 11.80 -21.52
CA TYR A 29 6.20 13.13 -21.48
C TYR A 29 5.48 13.91 -20.39
N GLN A 30 6.16 14.24 -19.30
CA GLN A 30 5.75 15.38 -18.51
C GLN A 30 6.11 16.61 -19.34
N GLN A 31 5.17 17.04 -20.17
CA GLN A 31 5.22 18.40 -20.62
C GLN A 31 5.16 19.30 -19.39
N LYS A 32 5.87 20.42 -19.43
CA LYS A 32 5.67 21.57 -18.57
C LYS A 32 4.26 22.11 -18.84
N THR A 33 3.28 21.30 -18.56
CA THR A 33 1.92 21.77 -18.43
C THR A 33 1.88 22.29 -17.01
N GLY A 34 1.58 23.56 -16.84
CA GLY A 34 1.01 24.10 -15.60
C GLY A 34 -0.30 23.36 -15.32
N GLY A 35 -0.28 22.08 -15.55
CA GLY A 35 -1.30 21.13 -15.22
C GLY A 35 -1.32 21.07 -13.72
N ALA A 36 -2.41 21.47 -13.17
CA ALA A 36 -2.82 21.19 -11.86
C ALA A 36 -2.19 19.86 -11.45
N ILE A 37 -1.09 19.90 -10.71
CA ILE A 37 -0.91 18.93 -9.66
C ILE A 37 -2.24 19.07 -8.97
N ASP A 38 -3.06 18.04 -9.15
CA ASP A 38 -4.30 17.98 -8.42
C ASP A 38 -3.84 18.08 -6.98
N THR A 39 -3.93 19.28 -6.42
CA THR A 39 -3.39 19.68 -5.12
C THR A 39 -3.96 18.83 -4.01
N PHE A 40 -4.75 17.88 -4.40
CA PHE A 40 -5.57 17.01 -3.62
C PHE A 40 -5.13 15.55 -3.67
N ASP A 41 -4.00 15.25 -4.29
CA ASP A 41 -3.24 14.03 -3.99
C ASP A 41 -2.58 14.07 -2.59
N ILE A 42 -2.72 15.19 -1.87
CA ILE A 42 -2.71 15.15 -0.41
C ILE A 42 -4.04 14.50 -0.05
N SER A 43 -4.01 13.22 -0.21
CA SER A 43 -5.18 12.38 -0.27
C SER A 43 -5.81 12.34 1.11
N ILE A 44 -7.08 12.06 1.12
CA ILE A 44 -7.83 11.60 2.28
C ILE A 44 -7.09 10.47 3.04
N ALA A 45 -6.17 9.75 2.40
CA ALA A 45 -5.23 8.83 3.04
C ALA A 45 -4.32 9.49 4.11
N ASP A 46 -4.15 10.81 4.06
CA ASP A 46 -3.39 11.57 5.05
C ASP A 46 -4.29 12.19 6.12
N LEU A 47 -5.52 11.69 6.29
CA LEU A 47 -6.36 12.08 7.42
C LEU A 47 -5.69 11.64 8.70
N PRO A 48 -5.55 12.56 9.65
CA PRO A 48 -4.96 12.27 10.93
C PRO A 48 -5.85 11.30 11.71
N SER A 49 -5.24 10.29 12.27
CA SER A 49 -5.89 9.27 13.08
C SER A 49 -5.26 9.19 14.46
N THR A 50 -6.05 8.79 15.43
CA THR A 50 -5.55 8.38 16.74
C THR A 50 -4.98 6.97 16.71
N PHE A 51 -5.27 6.21 15.66
CA PHE A 51 -4.77 4.87 15.47
C PHE A 51 -3.25 4.85 15.25
N GLU A 52 -2.63 3.76 15.62
CA GLU A 52 -1.18 3.55 15.53
C GLU A 52 -0.64 3.78 14.12
N GLY A 53 0.42 4.58 14.02
CA GLY A 53 0.97 5.04 12.74
C GLY A 53 0.30 6.29 12.16
N GLY A 54 -0.64 6.92 12.89
CA GLY A 54 -1.22 8.22 12.53
C GLY A 54 -2.06 8.23 11.25
N ILE A 55 -2.37 7.06 10.67
CA ILE A 55 -3.12 6.93 9.41
C ILE A 55 -4.54 6.51 9.71
N SER A 56 -5.52 7.27 9.22
CA SER A 56 -6.94 6.93 9.39
C SER A 56 -7.29 5.59 8.73
N THR A 57 -7.91 4.71 9.52
CA THR A 57 -8.51 3.49 9.00
C THR A 57 -9.85 3.77 8.31
N LEU A 58 -10.46 4.93 8.58
CA LEU A 58 -11.74 5.37 8.01
C LEU A 58 -11.59 6.04 6.65
N SER A 59 -10.37 6.21 6.14
CA SER A 59 -10.20 6.69 4.78
C SER A 59 -10.84 5.71 3.79
N LEU A 60 -11.37 6.20 2.67
CA LEU A 60 -11.91 5.36 1.60
C LEU A 60 -10.89 4.33 1.04
N ASN A 61 -9.62 4.52 1.35
CA ASN A 61 -8.55 3.60 0.98
C ASN A 61 -8.16 2.66 2.14
N GLY A 62 -8.45 3.03 3.39
CA GLY A 62 -8.10 2.26 4.58
C GLY A 62 -9.03 1.07 4.85
N LEU A 63 -10.33 1.24 4.61
CA LEU A 63 -11.36 0.21 4.79
C LEU A 63 -11.83 -0.33 3.44
N SER A 64 -10.91 -0.73 2.59
CA SER A 64 -11.23 -1.36 1.31
C SER A 64 -11.17 -2.89 1.43
N THR A 65 -11.84 -3.56 0.51
CA THR A 65 -11.72 -5.02 0.34
C THR A 65 -10.27 -5.47 0.21
N ASN A 66 -9.42 -4.68 -0.43
CA ASN A 66 -8.00 -4.98 -0.58
C ASN A 66 -7.23 -4.86 0.76
N SER A 67 -7.61 -3.92 1.61
CA SER A 67 -7.08 -3.79 2.98
C SER A 67 -7.50 -4.99 3.82
N LEU A 68 -8.79 -5.36 3.81
CA LEU A 68 -9.28 -6.53 4.53
C LEU A 68 -8.58 -7.82 4.07
N TYR A 69 -8.39 -8.00 2.75
CA TYR A 69 -7.63 -9.13 2.23
C TYR A 69 -6.22 -9.19 2.79
N GLN A 70 -5.54 -8.06 2.86
CA GLN A 70 -4.17 -7.99 3.40
C GLN A 70 -4.14 -8.27 4.90
N ASP A 71 -5.10 -7.74 5.66
CA ASP A 71 -5.16 -7.94 7.11
C ASP A 71 -5.50 -9.38 7.49
N LEU A 72 -6.26 -10.09 6.64
CA LEU A 72 -6.53 -11.52 6.78
C LEU A 72 -5.34 -12.41 6.42
N SER A 73 -4.47 -11.97 5.53
CA SER A 73 -3.46 -12.84 4.91
C SER A 73 -2.02 -12.52 5.30
N SER A 74 -1.74 -11.39 5.97
CA SER A 74 -0.37 -10.97 6.25
C SER A 74 -0.26 -10.05 7.46
N ARG A 75 0.96 -9.80 7.92
CA ARG A 75 1.26 -8.77 8.90
C ARG A 75 1.05 -7.37 8.32
N LYS A 76 0.62 -6.42 9.14
CA LYS A 76 0.28 -5.06 8.72
C LYS A 76 1.43 -4.33 8.02
N PHE A 77 2.64 -4.42 8.54
CA PHE A 77 3.81 -3.70 8.03
C PHE A 77 4.69 -4.53 7.08
N GLN A 78 4.32 -5.75 6.73
CA GLN A 78 5.03 -6.58 5.73
C GLN A 78 4.56 -6.33 4.30
N ARG A 79 4.12 -5.13 3.99
CA ARG A 79 3.59 -4.76 2.67
C ARG A 79 4.70 -4.18 1.80
N PHE A 80 4.91 -4.78 0.64
CA PHE A 80 5.85 -4.23 -0.32
C PHE A 80 5.31 -2.93 -0.92
N THR A 81 6.17 -1.96 -1.04
CA THR A 81 5.84 -0.71 -1.71
C THR A 81 5.63 -0.95 -3.20
N LYS A 82 4.50 -0.51 -3.71
CA LYS A 82 4.31 -0.41 -5.16
C LYS A 82 5.20 0.70 -5.69
N PHE A 83 5.91 0.41 -6.77
CA PHE A 83 6.63 1.43 -7.52
C PHE A 83 5.65 2.16 -8.44
N ASP A 84 5.76 3.47 -8.46
CA ASP A 84 5.04 4.28 -9.43
C ASP A 84 5.55 3.97 -10.86
N PRO A 85 4.76 4.20 -11.90
CA PRO A 85 5.26 4.14 -13.27
C PRO A 85 6.46 5.07 -13.45
N LEU A 86 7.46 4.63 -14.22
CA LEU A 86 8.59 5.48 -14.58
C LEU A 86 8.08 6.73 -15.30
N LYS A 87 8.57 7.89 -14.86
CA LYS A 87 8.28 9.18 -15.49
C LYS A 87 9.44 9.54 -16.41
N PHE A 88 9.13 9.95 -17.63
CA PHE A 88 10.10 10.53 -18.53
C PHE A 88 10.08 12.04 -18.34
N SER A 89 11.25 12.63 -18.03
CA SER A 89 11.43 14.08 -18.06
C SER A 89 12.73 14.38 -18.82
N ALA A 90 12.63 15.08 -19.94
CA ALA A 90 13.79 15.43 -20.75
C ALA A 90 14.71 16.44 -20.05
N ILE A 91 14.14 17.26 -19.19
CA ILE A 91 14.85 18.17 -18.27
C ILE A 91 14.73 17.64 -16.84
N PRO A 92 15.70 17.87 -15.97
CA PRO A 92 15.57 17.50 -14.56
C PRO A 92 14.28 18.06 -13.96
N HIS A 93 13.50 17.17 -13.33
CA HIS A 93 12.29 17.54 -12.61
C HIS A 93 12.43 17.15 -11.15
N LEU A 94 12.21 18.08 -10.24
CA LEU A 94 12.13 17.87 -8.81
C LEU A 94 10.77 18.37 -8.29
N GLY A 95 9.93 17.43 -7.86
CA GLY A 95 8.72 17.72 -7.10
C GLY A 95 9.03 17.72 -5.61
N PHE A 96 8.63 18.76 -4.91
CA PHE A 96 8.74 18.89 -3.46
C PHE A 96 7.36 19.10 -2.85
N ALA A 97 7.03 18.36 -1.78
CA ALA A 97 5.86 18.61 -0.97
C ALA A 97 6.23 18.59 0.50
N TYR A 98 5.68 19.52 1.26
CA TYR A 98 5.83 19.61 2.70
C TYR A 98 4.50 19.96 3.34
N SER A 99 4.17 19.30 4.45
CA SER A 99 3.07 19.73 5.30
C SER A 99 3.39 19.52 6.77
N PHE A 100 2.79 20.35 7.61
CA PHE A 100 2.79 20.15 9.04
C PHE A 100 1.40 20.43 9.63
N GLY A 101 1.11 19.82 10.78
CA GLY A 101 -0.19 19.92 11.44
C GLY A 101 -0.09 19.72 12.94
N GLY A 102 -1.24 19.57 13.59
CA GLY A 102 -1.33 19.31 15.03
C GLY A 102 -0.54 18.09 15.46
N GLN A 103 -0.13 18.06 16.73
CA GLN A 103 0.67 16.99 17.35
C GLN A 103 1.99 16.70 16.64
N GLY A 104 2.65 17.75 16.12
CA GLY A 104 3.93 17.62 15.44
C GLY A 104 3.88 16.79 14.15
N SER A 105 2.70 16.57 13.57
CA SER A 105 2.57 15.79 12.34
C SER A 105 3.26 16.51 11.18
N GLN A 106 4.15 15.81 10.49
CA GLN A 106 4.94 16.31 9.39
C GLN A 106 4.93 15.32 8.24
N PHE A 107 4.80 15.84 7.03
CA PHE A 107 4.96 15.06 5.80
C PHE A 107 5.94 15.78 4.87
N VAL A 108 6.89 15.01 4.33
CA VAL A 108 7.86 15.49 3.32
C VAL A 108 7.82 14.53 2.15
N ARG A 109 7.79 15.05 0.93
CA ARG A 109 7.96 14.27 -0.31
C ARG A 109 8.97 14.95 -1.22
N LEU A 110 9.88 14.16 -1.75
CA LEU A 110 10.75 14.51 -2.87
C LEU A 110 10.49 13.51 -4.00
N ASP A 111 10.27 13.99 -5.20
CA ASP A 111 10.05 13.19 -6.42
C ASP A 111 10.95 13.73 -7.52
N TYR A 112 12.06 13.03 -7.78
CA TYR A 112 13.02 13.41 -8.80
C TYR A 112 12.91 12.48 -9.99
N SER A 113 12.89 13.06 -11.20
CA SER A 113 12.90 12.31 -12.46
C SER A 113 13.75 13.00 -13.51
N GLN A 114 14.56 12.21 -14.22
CA GLN A 114 15.41 12.69 -15.29
C GLN A 114 15.67 11.59 -16.34
N ALA A 115 15.62 11.95 -17.60
CA ALA A 115 16.18 11.21 -18.70
C ALA A 115 17.60 11.72 -19.00
N PHE A 116 18.64 10.95 -18.68
CA PHE A 116 20.02 11.32 -19.03
C PHE A 116 20.30 11.13 -20.52
N SER A 117 19.47 10.34 -21.19
CA SER A 117 19.41 10.16 -22.63
C SER A 117 18.04 9.59 -23.01
N GLU A 118 17.75 9.48 -24.32
CA GLU A 118 16.54 8.80 -24.81
C GLU A 118 16.40 7.36 -24.32
N HIS A 119 17.52 6.76 -23.91
CA HIS A 119 17.60 5.37 -23.50
C HIS A 119 17.89 5.15 -22.02
N PHE A 120 18.04 6.21 -21.21
CA PHE A 120 18.44 6.08 -19.83
C PHE A 120 17.60 6.97 -18.91
N LEU A 121 16.74 6.34 -18.12
CA LEU A 121 15.78 6.99 -17.24
C LEU A 121 16.13 6.72 -15.78
N PHE A 122 16.03 7.74 -14.95
CA PHE A 122 16.19 7.68 -13.50
C PHE A 122 15.04 8.35 -12.79
N ASN A 123 14.47 7.67 -11.80
CA ASN A 123 13.50 8.25 -10.87
C ASN A 123 13.91 7.92 -9.44
N LEU A 124 13.76 8.90 -8.56
CA LEU A 124 13.95 8.77 -7.12
C LEU A 124 12.77 9.43 -6.41
N LYS A 125 12.20 8.72 -5.44
CA LYS A 125 11.13 9.25 -4.60
C LYS A 125 11.47 8.97 -3.14
N TYR A 126 11.34 10.00 -2.33
CA TYR A 126 11.47 9.91 -0.89
C TYR A 126 10.22 10.47 -0.24
N ASP A 127 9.62 9.70 0.65
CA ASP A 127 8.50 10.11 1.48
C ASP A 127 8.90 9.95 2.95
N ARG A 128 8.61 10.96 3.77
CA ARG A 128 8.68 10.89 5.23
C ARG A 128 7.36 11.32 5.82
N ASN A 129 6.86 10.55 6.77
CA ASN A 129 5.69 10.88 7.57
C ASN A 129 6.04 10.67 9.05
N ALA A 130 5.83 11.67 9.90
CA ALA A 130 6.17 11.60 11.32
C ALA A 130 5.19 12.43 12.15
N GLY A 131 5.00 12.07 13.42
CA GLY A 131 4.18 12.79 14.36
C GLY A 131 4.29 12.23 15.77
N LEU A 132 3.86 13.02 16.76
CA LEU A 132 3.82 12.58 18.17
C LEU A 132 2.60 11.67 18.46
N GLY A 133 1.62 11.64 17.53
CA GLY A 133 0.34 10.96 17.76
C GLY A 133 -0.63 11.81 18.58
N TYR A 134 -1.87 11.32 18.76
CA TYR A 134 -2.97 12.08 19.38
C TYR A 134 -3.35 11.58 20.76
N ILE A 135 -2.89 10.41 21.12
CA ILE A 135 -2.94 9.85 22.47
C ILE A 135 -1.50 9.60 22.93
N GLN A 136 -1.32 9.47 24.23
CA GLN A 136 0.00 9.15 24.78
C GLN A 136 0.55 7.87 24.14
N ASN A 137 1.86 7.77 24.02
CA ASN A 137 2.56 6.63 23.44
C ASN A 137 2.02 6.18 22.06
N SER A 138 1.72 7.13 21.16
CA SER A 138 1.27 6.86 19.79
C SER A 138 2.10 7.55 18.71
N GLY A 139 3.32 7.96 19.07
CA GLY A 139 4.27 8.59 18.15
C GLY A 139 4.69 7.66 17.02
N TYR A 140 4.97 8.23 15.87
CA TYR A 140 5.36 7.47 14.68
C TYR A 140 6.38 8.22 13.82
N SER A 141 7.22 7.46 13.13
CA SER A 141 8.12 7.96 12.10
C SER A 141 8.22 6.92 10.98
N GLU A 142 7.86 7.30 9.78
CA GLU A 142 7.97 6.49 8.58
C GLU A 142 8.91 7.16 7.58
N ASN A 143 9.83 6.39 7.00
CA ASN A 143 10.68 6.82 5.89
C ASN A 143 10.57 5.81 4.76
N ASN A 144 10.46 6.28 3.53
CA ASN A 144 10.28 5.46 2.36
C ASN A 144 11.08 6.03 1.19
N LEU A 145 12.18 5.37 0.85
CA LEU A 145 13.03 5.71 -0.29
C LEU A 145 12.82 4.69 -1.39
N ARG A 146 12.52 5.16 -2.60
CA ARG A 146 12.35 4.34 -3.79
C ARG A 146 13.19 4.90 -4.93
N THR A 147 13.90 4.05 -5.62
CA THR A 147 14.65 4.42 -6.82
C THR A 147 14.36 3.46 -7.97
N GLN A 148 14.29 4.01 -9.15
CA GLN A 148 14.11 3.25 -10.38
C GLN A 148 15.10 3.74 -11.41
N LEU A 149 15.75 2.80 -12.08
CA LEU A 149 16.70 3.03 -13.14
C LEU A 149 16.32 2.13 -14.31
N GLN A 150 16.20 2.69 -15.50
CA GLN A 150 15.94 1.92 -16.71
C GLN A 150 16.91 2.34 -17.79
N ARG A 151 17.50 1.36 -18.42
CA ARG A 151 18.24 1.54 -19.68
C ARG A 151 17.60 0.69 -20.76
N ASP A 152 17.39 1.31 -21.89
CA ASP A 152 16.89 0.65 -23.10
C ASP A 152 17.86 0.93 -24.25
N ALA A 153 18.66 -0.05 -24.65
CA ALA A 153 19.67 0.09 -25.70
C ALA A 153 19.64 -1.11 -26.63
N LYS A 154 20.12 -0.90 -27.87
CA LYS A 154 20.16 -1.91 -28.93
C LYS A 154 21.09 -3.05 -28.51
N GLY A 155 20.57 -4.17 -28.10
CA GLY A 155 21.40 -5.26 -27.66
C GLY A 155 21.17 -5.66 -26.21
N TYR A 156 20.92 -4.73 -25.28
CA TYR A 156 20.74 -4.99 -23.87
C TYR A 156 19.89 -3.94 -23.19
N SER A 157 18.84 -4.36 -22.49
CA SER A 157 17.99 -3.50 -21.68
C SER A 157 17.92 -4.02 -20.25
N PHE A 158 17.83 -3.11 -19.30
CA PHE A 158 17.59 -3.48 -17.91
C PHE A 158 16.66 -2.50 -17.19
N GLN A 159 16.02 -2.99 -16.16
CA GLN A 159 15.27 -2.20 -15.20
C GLN A 159 15.68 -2.60 -13.78
N LEU A 160 16.20 -1.63 -13.03
CA LEU A 160 16.49 -1.75 -11.61
C LEU A 160 15.46 -0.97 -10.81
N LYS A 161 14.90 -1.59 -9.80
CA LYS A 161 14.04 -0.95 -8.79
C LYS A 161 14.59 -1.30 -7.41
N ALA A 162 14.75 -0.31 -6.56
CA ALA A 162 15.12 -0.55 -5.17
C ALA A 162 14.26 0.30 -4.24
N SER A 163 13.89 -0.24 -3.10
CA SER A 163 13.19 0.47 -2.06
C SER A 163 13.76 0.15 -0.69
N PHE A 164 13.74 1.16 0.15
CA PHE A 164 14.02 1.03 1.58
C PHE A 164 12.91 1.73 2.34
N GLN A 165 12.34 1.05 3.33
CA GLN A 165 11.31 1.58 4.22
C GLN A 165 11.70 1.33 5.66
N SER A 166 11.42 2.28 6.54
CA SER A 166 11.50 2.10 7.97
C SER A 166 10.27 2.70 8.65
N TRP A 167 9.77 2.02 9.66
CA TRP A 167 8.73 2.49 10.56
C TRP A 167 9.21 2.33 11.99
N ASP A 168 9.17 3.41 12.76
CA ASP A 168 9.33 3.41 14.19
C ASP A 168 8.00 3.88 14.78
N LEU A 169 7.38 3.04 15.59
CA LEU A 169 6.03 3.21 16.11
C LEU A 169 6.02 3.02 17.61
N ALA A 170 5.45 3.96 18.33
CA ALA A 170 5.02 3.76 19.70
C ALA A 170 3.59 3.20 19.69
N HIS A 171 3.29 2.31 20.62
CA HIS A 171 2.03 1.58 20.68
C HIS A 171 1.33 1.89 22.00
N SER A 172 0.25 2.65 21.94
CA SER A 172 -0.60 2.94 23.09
C SER A 172 -1.53 1.79 23.46
N GLY A 173 -1.79 0.87 22.51
CA GLY A 173 -2.83 -0.14 22.66
C GLY A 173 -4.25 0.44 22.75
N GLY A 174 -4.41 1.73 22.41
CA GLY A 174 -5.65 2.48 22.54
C GLY A 174 -5.92 3.00 23.95
N VAL A 175 -6.98 3.81 24.12
CA VAL A 175 -7.40 4.33 25.41
C VAL A 175 -8.10 3.25 26.25
N VAL A 176 -7.94 3.31 27.57
CA VAL A 176 -8.63 2.42 28.49
C VAL A 176 -10.15 2.65 28.38
N ASN A 177 -10.90 1.59 28.14
CA ASN A 177 -12.35 1.65 28.00
C ASN A 177 -13.03 1.72 29.38
N SER A 178 -13.15 2.95 29.91
CA SER A 178 -13.87 3.21 31.17
C SER A 178 -14.61 4.54 31.10
N THR A 179 -15.73 4.65 31.79
CA THR A 179 -16.53 5.89 31.86
C THR A 179 -15.68 7.07 32.35
N SER A 180 -14.92 6.87 33.43
CA SER A 180 -14.04 7.91 33.98
C SER A 180 -12.97 8.40 32.98
N ASN A 181 -12.45 7.52 32.16
CA ASN A 181 -11.48 7.90 31.13
C ASN A 181 -12.13 8.69 29.97
N TYR A 182 -13.34 8.33 29.59
CA TYR A 182 -14.11 9.13 28.63
C TYR A 182 -14.50 10.51 29.19
N ASP A 183 -14.76 10.62 30.48
CA ASP A 183 -14.99 11.92 31.12
C ASP A 183 -13.71 12.80 31.09
N VAL A 184 -12.52 12.19 31.23
CA VAL A 184 -11.23 12.88 31.04
C VAL A 184 -11.09 13.37 29.59
N ILE A 185 -11.41 12.54 28.60
CA ILE A 185 -11.37 12.94 27.19
C ILE A 185 -12.29 14.12 26.92
N ASP A 186 -13.49 14.12 27.51
CA ASP A 186 -14.48 15.18 27.32
C ASP A 186 -14.09 16.51 27.99
N THR A 187 -13.39 16.45 29.11
CA THR A 187 -13.08 17.64 29.95
C THR A 187 -11.69 18.20 29.69
N LEU A 188 -10.69 17.35 29.56
CA LEU A 188 -9.27 17.73 29.46
C LEU A 188 -8.68 17.53 28.08
N GLY A 189 -9.20 16.56 27.33
CA GLY A 189 -8.69 16.21 26.00
C GLY A 189 -8.11 14.80 25.90
N LEU A 190 -7.96 14.36 24.67
CA LEU A 190 -7.54 12.99 24.35
C LEU A 190 -6.09 12.69 24.80
N GLU A 191 -5.24 13.68 24.83
CA GLU A 191 -3.84 13.59 25.28
C GLU A 191 -3.68 13.27 26.78
N PHE A 192 -4.74 13.43 27.58
CA PHE A 192 -4.75 13.11 29.01
C PHE A 192 -5.42 11.76 29.32
N ALA A 193 -5.96 11.09 28.30
CA ALA A 193 -6.62 9.81 28.48
C ALA A 193 -5.63 8.72 28.93
N ALA A 194 -6.07 7.88 29.85
CA ALA A 194 -5.33 6.68 30.23
C ALA A 194 -5.29 5.69 29.05
N ILE A 195 -4.15 5.06 28.83
CA ILE A 195 -3.89 4.16 27.71
C ILE A 195 -3.56 2.75 28.19
N ASN A 196 -3.76 1.77 27.31
CA ASN A 196 -3.55 0.37 27.66
C ASN A 196 -2.06 -0.03 27.71
N LYS A 197 -1.20 0.68 26.96
CA LYS A 197 0.25 0.42 26.91
C LYS A 197 1.02 1.72 26.99
N THR A 198 1.89 1.82 28.01
CA THR A 198 2.63 3.06 28.29
C THR A 198 4.06 3.03 27.76
N ASP A 199 4.61 1.85 27.50
CA ASP A 199 5.99 1.66 27.07
C ASP A 199 6.12 0.50 26.06
N ALA A 200 5.31 0.53 25.02
CA ALA A 200 5.39 -0.42 23.93
C ALA A 200 5.80 0.28 22.63
N SER A 201 6.68 -0.34 21.87
CA SER A 201 7.17 0.20 20.61
C SER A 201 7.57 -0.88 19.61
N SER A 202 7.57 -0.55 18.33
CA SER A 202 8.14 -1.41 17.29
C SER A 202 8.95 -0.63 16.27
N SER A 203 9.99 -1.28 15.76
CA SER A 203 10.78 -0.82 14.62
C SER A 203 10.71 -1.86 13.51
N VAL A 204 10.36 -1.45 12.30
CA VAL A 204 10.31 -2.31 11.12
C VAL A 204 11.17 -1.71 10.03
N LYS A 205 12.07 -2.51 9.47
CA LYS A 205 12.92 -2.13 8.34
C LYS A 205 12.70 -3.11 7.20
N LEU A 206 12.36 -2.61 6.04
CA LEU A 206 12.08 -3.39 4.85
C LEU A 206 12.94 -2.89 3.68
N GLY A 207 13.73 -3.79 3.10
CA GLY A 207 14.52 -3.55 1.91
C GLY A 207 14.04 -4.42 0.76
N SER A 208 14.01 -3.86 -0.45
CA SER A 208 13.70 -4.62 -1.67
C SER A 208 14.56 -4.12 -2.82
N ALA A 209 15.10 -5.05 -3.61
CA ALA A 209 15.77 -4.76 -4.87
C ALA A 209 15.28 -5.73 -5.94
N PHE A 210 14.93 -5.20 -7.09
CA PHE A 210 14.48 -5.95 -8.25
C PHE A 210 15.27 -5.50 -9.47
N LEU A 211 15.95 -6.45 -10.12
CA LEU A 211 16.68 -6.24 -11.37
C LEU A 211 16.10 -7.17 -12.43
N LYS A 212 15.70 -6.59 -13.55
CA LYS A 212 15.23 -7.30 -14.73
C LYS A 212 16.13 -6.96 -15.90
N ASN A 213 16.67 -7.99 -16.57
CA ASN A 213 17.53 -7.85 -17.73
C ASN A 213 16.92 -8.55 -18.94
N TYR A 214 17.22 -8.01 -20.10
CA TYR A 214 16.82 -8.57 -21.40
C TYR A 214 18.01 -8.54 -22.35
N PHE A 215 18.27 -9.67 -22.96
CA PHE A 215 19.34 -9.92 -23.94
C PHE A 215 18.71 -10.30 -25.28
N ASN A 216 18.75 -9.42 -26.27
CA ASN A 216 18.10 -9.62 -27.55
C ASN A 216 19.09 -10.20 -28.58
N PHE A 217 18.73 -11.30 -29.19
CA PHE A 217 19.52 -11.98 -30.22
C PHE A 217 19.04 -11.68 -31.64
N SER A 218 17.91 -11.00 -31.77
CA SER A 218 17.37 -10.67 -33.10
C SER A 218 17.94 -9.38 -33.66
N SER A 219 18.24 -9.39 -34.93
CA SER A 219 18.56 -8.19 -35.72
C SER A 219 17.32 -7.54 -36.34
N ASP A 220 16.17 -8.22 -36.31
CA ASP A 220 14.90 -7.72 -36.87
C ASP A 220 14.33 -6.60 -35.98
N SER A 221 13.85 -5.54 -36.61
CA SER A 221 13.23 -4.40 -35.93
C SER A 221 11.81 -4.68 -35.43
N LEU A 222 11.14 -5.71 -35.90
CA LEU A 222 9.77 -6.07 -35.55
C LEU A 222 9.70 -7.24 -34.58
N ASN A 223 10.56 -8.24 -34.74
CA ASN A 223 10.59 -9.44 -33.94
C ASN A 223 11.82 -9.45 -33.04
N HIS A 224 11.61 -9.57 -31.75
CA HIS A 224 12.69 -9.68 -30.77
C HIS A 224 12.56 -10.99 -30.04
N PHE A 225 13.63 -11.75 -29.96
CA PHE A 225 13.73 -12.93 -29.12
C PHE A 225 15.08 -12.96 -28.42
N GLY A 226 15.12 -13.56 -27.25
CA GLY A 226 16.35 -13.60 -26.49
C GLY A 226 16.16 -14.21 -25.11
N LEU A 227 17.09 -13.90 -24.22
CA LEU A 227 17.05 -14.31 -22.83
C LEU A 227 16.60 -13.15 -21.94
N THR A 228 15.92 -13.50 -20.85
CA THR A 228 15.60 -12.55 -19.78
C THR A 228 15.97 -13.16 -18.43
N THR A 229 16.47 -12.31 -17.54
CA THR A 229 16.74 -12.69 -16.15
C THR A 229 16.07 -11.74 -15.20
N HIS A 230 15.51 -12.27 -14.12
CA HIS A 230 14.89 -11.49 -13.05
C HIS A 230 15.56 -11.85 -11.74
N HIS A 231 16.00 -10.85 -10.99
CA HIS A 231 16.61 -11.01 -9.66
C HIS A 231 15.80 -10.18 -8.69
N HIS A 232 15.27 -10.80 -7.66
CA HIS A 232 14.49 -10.12 -6.64
C HIS A 232 15.02 -10.50 -5.27
N TYR A 233 15.42 -9.49 -4.52
CA TYR A 233 15.85 -9.60 -3.13
C TYR A 233 14.90 -8.81 -2.25
N THR A 234 14.49 -9.40 -1.13
CA THR A 234 13.72 -8.72 -0.08
C THR A 234 14.24 -9.11 1.28
N ILE A 235 14.27 -8.13 2.19
CA ILE A 235 14.60 -8.35 3.59
C ILE A 235 13.63 -7.56 4.46
N THR A 236 13.14 -8.19 5.51
CA THR A 236 12.32 -7.55 6.54
C THR A 236 12.92 -7.86 7.90
N ASN A 237 13.21 -6.82 8.66
CA ASN A 237 13.63 -6.93 10.05
C ASN A 237 12.57 -6.22 10.89
N ARG A 238 12.18 -6.83 11.99
CA ARG A 238 11.26 -6.26 12.95
C ARG A 238 11.75 -6.48 14.35
N GLU A 239 11.61 -5.47 15.18
CA GLU A 239 11.79 -5.53 16.63
C GLU A 239 10.53 -4.97 17.31
N TYR A 240 10.08 -5.62 18.37
CA TYR A 240 9.03 -5.15 19.27
C TYR A 240 9.57 -5.15 20.70
N LEU A 241 9.32 -4.06 21.41
CA LEU A 241 9.73 -3.85 22.80
C LEU A 241 8.49 -3.46 23.62
N GLU A 242 8.37 -3.99 24.84
CA GLU A 242 7.36 -3.64 25.81
C GLU A 242 7.84 -3.94 27.23
N THR A 243 7.68 -2.99 28.14
CA THR A 243 8.05 -3.13 29.57
C THR A 243 6.86 -2.91 30.51
N ASP A 244 5.66 -2.81 29.98
CA ASP A 244 4.41 -2.74 30.75
C ASP A 244 4.20 -4.00 31.61
N ASN A 245 3.17 -4.01 32.45
CA ASN A 245 2.84 -5.19 33.26
C ASN A 245 2.36 -6.36 32.37
N LEU A 246 3.31 -7.16 31.90
CA LEU A 246 3.06 -8.23 30.95
C LEU A 246 2.06 -9.27 31.44
N SER A 247 2.08 -9.59 32.74
CA SER A 247 1.17 -10.58 33.33
C SER A 247 -0.29 -10.14 33.37
N ALA A 248 -0.55 -8.84 33.27
CA ALA A 248 -1.90 -8.31 33.15
C ALA A 248 -2.42 -8.28 31.70
N ILE A 249 -1.51 -8.33 30.73
CA ILE A 249 -1.82 -8.17 29.31
C ILE A 249 -1.83 -9.52 28.56
N TYR A 250 -0.91 -10.41 28.92
CA TYR A 250 -0.67 -11.65 28.18
C TYR A 250 -0.97 -12.89 29.01
N SER A 251 -1.55 -13.90 28.36
CA SER A 251 -1.86 -15.20 28.96
C SER A 251 -0.63 -16.05 29.22
N SER A 252 0.46 -15.83 28.52
CA SER A 252 1.72 -16.57 28.66
C SER A 252 2.94 -15.64 28.61
N ILE A 253 3.97 -16.01 29.38
CA ILE A 253 5.28 -15.35 29.40
C ILE A 253 6.33 -16.46 29.32
N ASN A 254 7.03 -16.56 28.21
CA ASN A 254 7.90 -17.69 27.90
C ASN A 254 9.39 -17.45 28.25
N ILE A 255 9.84 -16.19 28.32
CA ILE A 255 11.26 -15.87 28.38
C ILE A 255 11.57 -14.93 29.55
N ASP A 256 10.95 -13.75 29.60
CA ASP A 256 11.25 -12.67 30.57
C ASP A 256 9.94 -12.06 31.08
N SER A 257 9.76 -12.07 32.40
CA SER A 257 8.57 -11.54 33.04
C SER A 257 8.56 -10.00 33.17
N SER A 258 9.72 -9.37 32.98
CA SER A 258 9.89 -7.92 33.15
C SER A 258 9.78 -7.16 31.84
N LYS A 259 10.05 -7.80 30.71
CA LYS A 259 10.03 -7.15 29.38
C LYS A 259 9.79 -8.15 28.25
N THR A 260 9.14 -7.68 27.23
CA THR A 260 9.10 -8.34 25.92
C THR A 260 10.13 -7.66 25.01
N ARG A 261 11.02 -8.46 24.43
CA ARG A 261 11.83 -8.07 23.28
C ARG A 261 11.72 -9.16 22.23
N ASP A 262 10.97 -8.89 21.21
CA ASP A 262 10.68 -9.83 20.14
C ASP A 262 11.28 -9.35 18.83
N GLN A 263 11.99 -10.22 18.13
CA GLN A 263 12.70 -9.90 16.90
C GLN A 263 12.47 -11.00 15.86
N PHE A 264 12.28 -10.60 14.61
CA PHE A 264 12.40 -11.52 13.50
C PHE A 264 13.12 -10.89 12.30
N ASN A 265 13.77 -11.76 11.53
CA ASN A 265 14.38 -11.46 10.26
C ASN A 265 13.82 -12.38 9.20
N TRP A 266 13.41 -11.82 8.08
CA TRP A 266 12.92 -12.58 6.94
C TRP A 266 13.59 -12.08 5.67
N ALA A 267 14.43 -12.93 5.08
CA ALA A 267 15.10 -12.67 3.82
C ALA A 267 14.56 -13.60 2.74
N ARG A 268 14.39 -13.06 1.53
CA ARG A 268 13.98 -13.83 0.35
C ARG A 268 14.78 -13.39 -0.86
N ILE A 269 15.30 -14.37 -1.59
CA ILE A 269 16.00 -14.18 -2.86
C ILE A 269 15.27 -15.01 -3.90
N ARG A 270 14.97 -14.41 -5.05
CA ARG A 270 14.43 -15.11 -6.21
C ARG A 270 15.24 -14.75 -7.44
N ASN A 271 15.71 -15.77 -8.16
CA ASN A 271 16.45 -15.61 -9.39
C ASN A 271 15.75 -16.42 -10.49
N ALA A 272 15.27 -15.76 -11.51
CA ALA A 272 14.63 -16.39 -12.66
C ALA A 272 15.42 -16.14 -13.92
N SER A 273 15.46 -17.12 -14.80
CA SER A 273 16.08 -17.01 -16.11
C SER A 273 15.26 -17.79 -17.13
N GLY A 274 15.18 -17.28 -18.35
CA GLY A 274 14.42 -17.93 -19.40
C GLY A 274 14.45 -17.20 -20.71
N ALA A 275 13.62 -17.67 -21.64
CA ALA A 275 13.51 -17.09 -22.97
C ALA A 275 12.30 -16.17 -23.08
N TYR A 276 12.40 -15.19 -23.95
CA TYR A 276 11.28 -14.35 -24.31
C TYR A 276 11.17 -14.16 -25.83
N TYR A 277 9.96 -13.85 -26.25
CA TYR A 277 9.62 -13.41 -27.59
C TYR A 277 8.73 -12.19 -27.53
N SER A 278 9.00 -11.20 -28.37
CA SER A 278 8.09 -10.07 -28.54
C SER A 278 7.98 -9.66 -30.01
N ASN A 279 6.78 -9.24 -30.42
CA ASN A 279 6.52 -8.70 -31.74
C ASN A 279 5.94 -7.30 -31.61
N ARG A 280 6.63 -6.28 -32.10
CA ARG A 280 6.22 -4.87 -32.01
C ARG A 280 4.94 -4.56 -32.77
N LYS A 281 4.74 -5.18 -33.94
CA LYS A 281 3.54 -4.92 -34.77
C LYS A 281 2.27 -5.43 -34.13
N SER A 282 2.27 -6.66 -33.60
CA SER A 282 1.13 -7.24 -32.88
C SER A 282 1.10 -6.89 -31.42
N GLN A 283 2.14 -6.20 -30.91
CA GLN A 283 2.32 -5.95 -29.47
C GLN A 283 2.18 -7.22 -28.62
N LEU A 284 2.64 -8.34 -29.19
CA LEU A 284 2.74 -9.63 -28.50
C LEU A 284 4.03 -9.66 -27.67
N TYR A 285 3.92 -10.11 -26.45
CA TYR A 285 5.04 -10.45 -25.57
C TYR A 285 4.75 -11.78 -24.88
N LEU A 286 5.73 -12.66 -24.89
CA LEU A 286 5.69 -13.96 -24.21
C LEU A 286 7.02 -14.18 -23.52
N ASP A 287 7.04 -14.66 -22.29
CA ASP A 287 8.23 -15.22 -21.67
C ASP A 287 7.92 -16.51 -20.90
N ALA A 288 8.95 -17.33 -20.74
CA ALA A 288 8.91 -18.54 -19.93
C ALA A 288 10.21 -18.64 -19.13
N LEU A 289 10.10 -18.76 -17.84
CA LEU A 289 11.19 -18.64 -16.88
C LEU A 289 11.22 -19.81 -15.91
N ILE A 290 12.41 -20.28 -15.57
CA ILE A 290 12.66 -21.09 -14.40
C ILE A 290 13.17 -20.15 -13.30
N GLU A 291 12.53 -20.18 -12.15
CA GLU A 291 12.87 -19.38 -10.98
C GLU A 291 13.40 -20.27 -9.87
N HIS A 292 14.55 -19.95 -9.32
CA HIS A 292 15.05 -20.47 -8.06
C HIS A 292 14.77 -19.44 -6.97
N GLY A 293 14.06 -19.83 -5.93
CA GLY A 293 13.78 -19.05 -4.73
C GLY A 293 14.51 -19.62 -3.52
N TYR A 294 15.07 -18.76 -2.72
CA TYR A 294 15.57 -19.08 -1.38
C TYR A 294 14.98 -18.10 -0.39
N TRP A 295 14.45 -18.60 0.72
CA TRP A 295 14.05 -17.75 1.84
C TRP A 295 14.58 -18.28 3.16
N ASN A 296 14.87 -17.36 4.07
CA ASN A 296 15.27 -17.64 5.43
C ASN A 296 14.43 -16.79 6.37
N PHE A 297 13.80 -17.43 7.34
CA PHE A 297 13.05 -16.79 8.41
C PHE A 297 13.68 -17.15 9.74
N GLN A 298 13.99 -16.16 10.54
CA GLN A 298 14.62 -16.28 11.87
C GLN A 298 13.82 -15.47 12.87
N ASN A 299 13.47 -16.11 13.97
CA ASN A 299 12.86 -15.53 15.14
C ASN A 299 13.46 -16.23 16.35
N LEU A 300 13.53 -15.64 17.51
CA LEU A 300 14.25 -16.08 18.73
C LEU A 300 14.56 -17.58 18.86
N GLY A 301 13.56 -18.43 18.78
CA GLY A 301 13.70 -19.92 18.88
C GLY A 301 13.45 -20.66 17.57
N VAL A 302 13.19 -19.96 16.47
CA VAL A 302 12.84 -20.55 15.19
C VAL A 302 13.80 -20.09 14.11
N ASN A 303 14.42 -21.03 13.43
CA ASN A 303 15.19 -20.77 12.21
C ASN A 303 14.70 -21.73 11.12
N ARG A 304 14.16 -21.17 10.06
CA ARG A 304 13.63 -21.92 8.92
C ARG A 304 14.14 -21.34 7.62
N ASP A 305 14.62 -22.20 6.76
CA ASP A 305 15.00 -21.85 5.40
C ASP A 305 14.42 -22.86 4.41
N THR A 306 14.30 -22.43 3.18
CA THR A 306 13.82 -23.31 2.10
C THR A 306 14.34 -22.85 0.75
N ASN A 307 14.56 -23.82 -0.12
CA ASN A 307 14.81 -23.62 -1.54
C ASN A 307 13.56 -24.01 -2.32
N GLU A 308 13.20 -23.20 -3.30
CA GLU A 308 12.05 -23.40 -4.16
C GLU A 308 12.48 -23.35 -5.63
N ILE A 309 11.86 -24.19 -6.45
CA ILE A 309 11.97 -24.08 -7.91
C ILE A 309 10.57 -23.88 -8.46
N SER A 310 10.40 -22.83 -9.25
CA SER A 310 9.12 -22.48 -9.86
C SER A 310 9.26 -22.30 -11.36
N PHE A 311 8.19 -22.53 -12.08
CA PHE A 311 8.04 -22.16 -13.48
C PHE A 311 7.09 -20.97 -13.58
N THR A 312 7.48 -19.95 -14.33
CA THR A 312 6.68 -18.74 -14.51
C THR A 312 6.55 -18.43 -16.00
N THR A 313 5.35 -18.07 -16.43
CA THR A 313 5.11 -17.57 -17.78
C THR A 313 4.39 -16.23 -17.72
N ASN A 314 4.77 -15.33 -18.60
CA ASN A 314 4.07 -14.07 -18.80
C ASN A 314 3.66 -13.95 -20.27
N ALA A 315 2.42 -13.54 -20.50
CA ALA A 315 1.88 -13.29 -21.82
C ALA A 315 1.23 -11.90 -21.86
N ARG A 316 1.47 -11.17 -22.94
CA ARG A 316 0.74 -9.95 -23.26
C ARG A 316 0.43 -9.95 -24.73
N ILE A 317 -0.82 -9.72 -25.08
CA ILE A 317 -1.26 -9.56 -26.46
C ILE A 317 -2.15 -8.32 -26.58
N ARG A 318 -1.96 -7.57 -27.65
CA ARG A 318 -2.85 -6.47 -27.99
C ARG A 318 -3.55 -6.77 -29.31
N ILE A 319 -4.87 -6.66 -29.29
CA ILE A 319 -5.73 -6.79 -30.46
C ILE A 319 -6.54 -5.50 -30.56
N LYS A 320 -6.13 -4.61 -31.46
CA LYS A 320 -6.73 -3.27 -31.59
C LYS A 320 -6.72 -2.53 -30.25
N ASP A 321 -7.90 -2.25 -29.72
CA ASP A 321 -8.12 -1.51 -28.47
C ASP A 321 -8.08 -2.39 -27.21
N LEU A 322 -7.94 -3.71 -27.39
CA LEU A 322 -7.93 -4.69 -26.33
C LEU A 322 -6.49 -5.12 -26.01
N VAL A 323 -6.12 -5.11 -24.73
CA VAL A 323 -4.87 -5.67 -24.22
C VAL A 323 -5.21 -6.73 -23.19
N LEU A 324 -4.75 -7.95 -23.43
CA LEU A 324 -4.81 -9.06 -22.49
C LEU A 324 -3.40 -9.28 -21.92
N THR A 325 -3.28 -9.43 -20.62
CA THR A 325 -2.06 -9.87 -19.93
C THR A 325 -2.38 -11.05 -19.05
N ASN A 326 -1.45 -11.98 -18.99
CA ASN A 326 -1.55 -13.17 -18.15
C ASN A 326 -0.18 -13.43 -17.52
N GLU A 327 -0.19 -13.85 -16.25
CA GLU A 327 0.98 -14.32 -15.51
C GLU A 327 0.60 -15.60 -14.78
N THR A 328 1.32 -16.67 -15.04
CA THR A 328 1.15 -17.97 -14.37
C THR A 328 2.42 -18.33 -13.64
N ARG A 329 2.32 -18.75 -12.39
CA ARG A 329 3.43 -19.28 -11.60
C ARG A 329 3.04 -20.61 -11.00
N LEU A 330 3.91 -21.62 -11.21
CA LEU A 330 3.76 -22.98 -10.67
C LEU A 330 5.01 -23.29 -9.84
N ASN A 331 4.84 -23.61 -8.58
CA ASN A 331 5.93 -24.12 -7.77
C ASN A 331 6.09 -25.61 -8.03
N LEU A 332 7.28 -26.01 -8.47
CA LEU A 332 7.60 -27.39 -8.84
C LEU A 332 8.26 -28.16 -7.70
N ILE A 333 9.11 -27.49 -6.90
CA ILE A 333 9.89 -28.11 -5.83
C ILE A 333 9.95 -27.13 -4.64
N GLY A 334 9.82 -27.63 -3.42
CA GLY A 334 10.11 -26.92 -2.18
C GLY A 334 9.02 -25.99 -1.65
N GLY A 335 7.99 -25.66 -2.41
CA GLY A 335 6.94 -24.70 -2.05
C GLY A 335 5.54 -25.29 -1.96
N PHE A 336 5.40 -26.51 -1.47
CA PHE A 336 4.08 -27.13 -1.23
C PHE A 336 3.17 -27.22 -2.45
N ASN A 337 3.72 -27.26 -3.67
CA ASN A 337 2.96 -27.23 -4.93
C ASN A 337 2.02 -26.01 -5.02
N GLU A 338 2.52 -24.87 -4.65
CA GLU A 338 1.80 -23.59 -4.79
C GLU A 338 1.65 -23.20 -6.25
N TRP A 339 0.57 -22.52 -6.56
CA TRP A 339 0.39 -21.92 -7.89
C TRP A 339 -0.38 -20.60 -7.82
N SER A 340 -0.17 -19.78 -8.80
CA SER A 340 -0.93 -18.55 -8.98
C SER A 340 -1.15 -18.24 -10.45
N GLU A 341 -2.29 -17.66 -10.73
CA GLU A 341 -2.72 -17.19 -12.04
C GLU A 341 -3.24 -15.77 -11.93
N GLU A 342 -2.69 -14.85 -12.70
CA GLU A 342 -3.20 -13.49 -12.81
C GLU A 342 -3.51 -13.17 -14.27
N ALA A 343 -4.78 -12.89 -14.57
CA ALA A 343 -5.23 -12.43 -15.87
C ALA A 343 -5.78 -11.01 -15.79
N LYS A 344 -5.44 -10.16 -16.76
CA LYS A 344 -5.92 -8.80 -16.82
C LYS A 344 -6.29 -8.41 -18.24
N LEU A 345 -7.46 -7.85 -18.40
CA LEU A 345 -8.01 -7.32 -19.64
C LEU A 345 -8.11 -5.81 -19.55
N LYS A 346 -7.60 -5.11 -20.57
CA LYS A 346 -7.77 -3.66 -20.71
C LYS A 346 -8.34 -3.36 -22.08
N TYR A 347 -9.42 -2.61 -22.09
CA TYR A 347 -10.05 -2.09 -23.30
C TYR A 347 -10.07 -0.56 -23.24
N LYS A 348 -9.71 0.10 -24.34
CA LYS A 348 -9.77 1.56 -24.43
C LYS A 348 -10.24 1.94 -25.82
N ASN A 349 -11.40 2.57 -25.91
CA ASN A 349 -11.94 3.12 -27.15
C ASN A 349 -12.51 4.51 -26.88
N GLY A 350 -11.90 5.53 -27.47
CA GLY A 350 -12.30 6.91 -27.30
C GLY A 350 -12.45 7.31 -25.84
N LYS A 351 -13.70 7.56 -25.43
CA LYS A 351 -14.07 8.03 -24.08
C LYS A 351 -14.21 6.90 -23.05
N LEU A 352 -14.28 5.65 -23.51
CA LEU A 352 -14.50 4.49 -22.65
C LEU A 352 -13.18 3.76 -22.40
N LYS A 353 -12.91 3.50 -21.13
CA LYS A 353 -11.82 2.63 -20.68
C LYS A 353 -12.37 1.60 -19.71
N VAL A 354 -12.14 0.32 -20.00
CA VAL A 354 -12.51 -0.80 -19.14
C VAL A 354 -11.25 -1.57 -18.75
N VAL A 355 -11.17 -1.93 -17.48
CA VAL A 355 -10.14 -2.86 -16.98
C VAL A 355 -10.85 -3.93 -16.17
N ALA A 356 -10.55 -5.19 -16.45
CA ALA A 356 -11.00 -6.33 -15.64
C ALA A 356 -9.78 -7.17 -15.24
N GLY A 357 -9.84 -7.82 -14.10
CA GLY A 357 -8.77 -8.66 -13.59
C GLY A 357 -9.30 -9.86 -12.81
N LEU A 358 -8.58 -10.96 -12.92
CA LEU A 358 -8.78 -12.20 -12.18
C LEU A 358 -7.45 -12.60 -11.55
N VAL A 359 -7.46 -12.95 -10.27
CA VAL A 359 -6.33 -13.60 -9.59
C VAL A 359 -6.86 -14.85 -8.92
N LEU A 360 -6.22 -15.96 -9.24
CA LEU A 360 -6.39 -17.24 -8.55
C LEU A 360 -5.07 -17.59 -7.90
N LYS A 361 -5.10 -17.95 -6.64
CA LYS A 361 -3.88 -18.31 -5.90
C LYS A 361 -4.17 -19.45 -4.96
N ASN A 362 -3.28 -20.44 -4.94
CA ASN A 362 -3.25 -21.49 -3.94
C ASN A 362 -1.86 -21.47 -3.31
N SER A 363 -1.77 -21.13 -2.02
CA SER A 363 -0.50 -20.91 -1.34
C SER A 363 -0.53 -21.46 0.08
N ALA A 364 0.61 -21.97 0.53
CA ALA A 364 0.83 -22.26 1.93
C ALA A 364 0.93 -20.97 2.76
N PRO A 365 0.73 -21.04 4.08
CA PRO A 365 0.92 -19.89 4.95
C PRO A 365 2.37 -19.43 4.97
N ASP A 366 2.58 -18.17 5.28
CA ASP A 366 3.92 -17.60 5.43
C ASP A 366 4.68 -18.24 6.61
N PRO A 367 6.03 -18.21 6.62
CA PRO A 367 6.84 -18.86 7.65
C PRO A 367 6.45 -18.48 9.07
N PHE A 368 6.15 -17.21 9.34
CA PHE A 368 5.72 -16.75 10.66
C PHE A 368 4.33 -17.24 11.07
N GLN A 369 3.45 -17.55 10.11
CA GLN A 369 2.15 -18.17 10.40
C GLN A 369 2.29 -19.65 10.75
N ARG A 370 3.33 -20.33 10.24
CA ARG A 370 3.59 -21.75 10.48
C ARG A 370 4.19 -22.02 11.84
N SER A 371 5.11 -21.16 12.27
CA SER A 371 5.77 -21.27 13.58
C SER A 371 6.36 -19.96 14.01
N TYR A 372 6.22 -19.69 15.28
CA TYR A 372 6.72 -18.48 15.92
C TYR A 372 7.06 -18.76 17.37
N PHE A 373 8.14 -18.18 17.88
CA PHE A 373 8.50 -18.26 19.29
C PHE A 373 8.94 -16.88 19.76
N ALA A 374 8.23 -16.34 20.74
CA ALA A 374 8.47 -15.03 21.33
C ALA A 374 8.14 -15.06 22.82
N ASN A 375 8.37 -13.95 23.50
CA ASN A 375 8.08 -13.85 24.93
C ASN A 375 6.62 -14.15 25.29
N ASN A 376 5.70 -13.68 24.46
CA ASN A 376 4.25 -13.76 24.75
C ASN A 376 3.49 -14.67 23.80
N PHE A 377 4.14 -15.18 22.76
CA PHE A 377 3.52 -16.01 21.73
C PHE A 377 4.42 -17.18 21.38
N SER A 378 3.86 -18.38 21.40
CA SER A 378 4.58 -19.59 20.98
C SER A 378 3.62 -20.55 20.32
N TYR A 379 3.85 -20.84 19.05
CA TYR A 379 3.05 -21.81 18.31
C TYR A 379 3.83 -22.48 17.17
N VAL A 380 3.42 -23.68 16.85
CA VAL A 380 3.83 -24.43 15.66
C VAL A 380 2.59 -25.11 15.10
N LEU A 381 2.30 -24.88 13.83
CA LEU A 381 1.18 -25.54 13.18
C LEU A 381 1.45 -27.05 13.07
N SER A 382 0.49 -27.85 13.50
CA SER A 382 0.54 -29.32 13.41
C SER A 382 0.39 -29.84 11.97
N SER A 383 -0.35 -29.11 11.14
CA SER A 383 -0.52 -29.38 9.72
C SER A 383 -0.46 -28.10 8.91
N ILE A 384 0.00 -28.20 7.67
CA ILE A 384 0.07 -27.06 6.74
C ILE A 384 -0.92 -27.31 5.61
N GLU A 385 -2.03 -26.62 5.66
CA GLU A 385 -3.01 -26.61 4.58
C GLU A 385 -2.79 -25.41 3.66
N LYS A 386 -3.18 -25.52 2.40
CA LYS A 386 -3.06 -24.40 1.45
C LYS A 386 -4.32 -23.57 1.46
N GLN A 387 -4.12 -22.27 1.50
CA GLN A 387 -5.18 -21.29 1.34
C GLN A 387 -5.45 -21.06 -0.14
N THR A 388 -6.71 -21.10 -0.54
CA THR A 388 -7.13 -20.73 -1.90
C THR A 388 -7.74 -19.34 -1.88
N ALA A 389 -7.24 -18.45 -2.75
CA ALA A 389 -7.72 -17.10 -2.92
C ALA A 389 -8.23 -16.89 -4.35
N LEU A 390 -9.43 -16.37 -4.47
CA LEU A 390 -10.02 -15.86 -5.70
C LEU A 390 -10.20 -14.34 -5.56
N LYS A 391 -9.68 -13.57 -6.50
CA LYS A 391 -9.98 -12.14 -6.65
C LYS A 391 -10.49 -11.86 -8.04
N VAL A 392 -11.64 -11.22 -8.14
CA VAL A 392 -12.19 -10.71 -9.39
C VAL A 392 -12.45 -9.22 -9.20
N GLY A 393 -12.06 -8.41 -10.17
CA GLY A 393 -12.33 -6.98 -10.08
C GLY A 393 -12.24 -6.28 -11.41
N GLY A 394 -12.82 -5.09 -11.47
CA GLY A 394 -12.76 -4.28 -12.67
C GLY A 394 -13.14 -2.84 -12.44
N ASN A 395 -12.83 -2.03 -13.43
CA ASN A 395 -13.28 -0.64 -13.47
C ASN A 395 -13.71 -0.25 -14.88
N LEU A 396 -14.71 0.61 -14.95
CA LEU A 396 -15.19 1.29 -16.12
C LEU A 396 -15.01 2.77 -15.90
N ASN A 397 -14.28 3.44 -16.78
CA ASN A 397 -14.08 4.88 -16.78
C ASN A 397 -14.68 5.46 -18.05
N TRP A 398 -15.60 6.39 -17.89
CA TRP A 398 -16.29 7.05 -18.99
C TRP A 398 -16.15 8.55 -18.90
N ASN A 399 -15.41 9.13 -19.84
CA ASN A 399 -15.24 10.58 -20.01
C ASN A 399 -16.24 11.09 -21.04
N VAL A 400 -17.28 11.76 -20.61
CA VAL A 400 -18.37 12.20 -21.49
C VAL A 400 -17.98 13.45 -22.29
N LYS A 401 -17.29 14.38 -21.65
CA LYS A 401 -16.86 15.62 -22.28
C LYS A 401 -15.63 16.15 -21.53
N ASP A 402 -14.61 16.57 -22.27
CA ASP A 402 -13.38 17.07 -21.67
C ASP A 402 -13.68 18.08 -20.57
N SER A 403 -13.28 17.74 -19.35
CA SER A 403 -13.37 18.52 -18.11
C SER A 403 -14.75 18.76 -17.46
N VAL A 404 -15.88 18.39 -18.06
CA VAL A 404 -17.22 18.69 -17.47
C VAL A 404 -17.78 17.53 -16.68
N PHE A 405 -17.66 16.32 -17.20
CA PHE A 405 -18.19 15.12 -16.54
C PHE A 405 -17.30 13.90 -16.77
N ASN A 406 -16.85 13.32 -15.69
CA ASN A 406 -16.13 12.05 -15.66
C ASN A 406 -16.83 11.11 -14.66
N PHE A 407 -17.03 9.87 -15.07
CA PHE A 407 -17.67 8.85 -14.25
C PHE A 407 -16.84 7.58 -14.23
N VAL A 408 -16.58 7.05 -13.03
CA VAL A 408 -15.83 5.82 -12.83
C VAL A 408 -16.64 4.89 -11.93
N VAL A 409 -16.91 3.68 -12.41
CA VAL A 409 -17.43 2.60 -11.58
C VAL A 409 -16.37 1.53 -11.47
N SER A 410 -16.14 1.06 -10.27
CA SER A 410 -15.27 -0.10 -10.01
C SER A 410 -15.97 -1.08 -9.08
N GLY A 411 -15.70 -2.36 -9.27
CA GLY A 411 -16.17 -3.40 -8.38
C GLY A 411 -15.08 -4.45 -8.18
N ASP A 412 -15.11 -5.08 -7.02
CA ASP A 412 -14.24 -6.20 -6.70
C ASP A 412 -14.95 -7.19 -5.79
N PHE A 413 -14.55 -8.44 -5.96
CA PHE A 413 -14.97 -9.56 -5.14
C PHE A 413 -13.74 -10.39 -4.77
N ASN A 414 -13.67 -10.80 -3.52
CA ASN A 414 -12.61 -11.64 -2.98
C ASN A 414 -13.24 -12.81 -2.22
N SER A 415 -12.68 -13.98 -2.40
CA SER A 415 -13.03 -15.18 -1.64
C SER A 415 -11.76 -15.86 -1.18
N LEU A 416 -11.69 -16.19 0.10
CA LEU A 416 -10.59 -16.91 0.74
C LEU A 416 -11.18 -18.16 1.39
N SER A 417 -10.68 -19.32 1.01
CA SER A 417 -10.99 -20.58 1.68
C SER A 417 -9.77 -21.13 2.38
N SER A 418 -9.96 -21.81 3.51
CA SER A 418 -8.89 -22.27 4.40
C SER A 418 -7.94 -21.15 4.81
N ALA A 419 -8.50 -19.99 5.18
CA ALA A 419 -7.72 -18.82 5.54
C ALA A 419 -6.98 -19.02 6.85
N TYR A 420 -5.72 -18.59 6.91
CA TYR A 420 -4.99 -18.46 8.16
C TYR A 420 -5.32 -17.12 8.79
N ILE A 421 -5.91 -17.16 9.97
CA ILE A 421 -6.32 -15.98 10.71
C ILE A 421 -5.70 -16.00 12.10
N PHE A 422 -5.37 -14.81 12.61
CA PHE A 422 -4.84 -14.62 13.94
C PHE A 422 -6.02 -14.46 14.93
N ASP A 423 -6.05 -15.27 16.00
CA ASP A 423 -7.13 -15.27 17.00
C ASP A 423 -6.81 -14.48 18.27
N GLY A 424 -5.67 -13.83 18.31
CA GLY A 424 -5.15 -13.11 19.46
C GLY A 424 -3.97 -13.84 20.13
N ASP A 425 -3.89 -15.16 20.03
CA ASP A 425 -2.82 -15.98 20.60
C ASP A 425 -1.98 -16.66 19.53
N LEU A 426 -2.61 -17.21 18.50
CA LEU A 426 -1.92 -17.95 17.45
C LEU A 426 -2.62 -17.82 16.09
N TRP A 427 -1.91 -18.19 15.05
CA TRP A 427 -2.50 -18.34 13.72
C TRP A 427 -3.19 -19.70 13.62
N ARG A 428 -4.45 -19.68 13.21
CA ARG A 428 -5.26 -20.89 12.99
C ARG A 428 -5.70 -20.98 11.55
N ASN A 429 -5.67 -22.19 11.02
CA ASN A 429 -6.41 -22.54 9.83
C ASN A 429 -7.71 -23.22 10.28
N ASP A 430 -8.82 -22.64 9.92
CA ASP A 430 -10.10 -23.30 10.03
C ASP A 430 -10.62 -23.55 8.62
N SER A 431 -10.64 -24.81 8.22
CA SER A 431 -11.14 -25.23 6.90
C SER A 431 -12.61 -24.86 6.66
N LEU A 432 -13.34 -24.58 7.74
CA LEU A 432 -14.72 -24.08 7.71
C LEU A 432 -14.79 -22.56 7.50
N ASN A 433 -13.68 -21.84 7.72
CA ASN A 433 -13.64 -20.39 7.56
C ASN A 433 -13.38 -19.99 6.11
N SER A 434 -14.45 -19.70 5.42
CA SER A 434 -14.41 -18.99 4.15
C SER A 434 -14.79 -17.54 4.35
N PHE A 435 -13.94 -16.63 3.87
CA PHE A 435 -14.21 -15.20 3.86
C PHE A 435 -14.60 -14.77 2.44
N SER A 436 -15.80 -14.24 2.31
CA SER A 436 -16.26 -13.64 1.06
C SER A 436 -16.61 -12.19 1.30
N PHE A 437 -16.01 -11.31 0.53
CA PHE A 437 -16.21 -9.88 0.64
C PHE A 437 -15.98 -9.17 -0.69
N GLY A 438 -16.66 -8.06 -0.87
CA GLY A 438 -16.56 -7.29 -2.10
C GLY A 438 -17.05 -5.87 -1.94
N SER A 439 -16.84 -5.06 -2.99
CA SER A 439 -17.32 -3.70 -3.03
C SER A 439 -17.69 -3.25 -4.43
N VAL A 440 -18.61 -2.29 -4.48
CA VAL A 440 -18.89 -1.49 -5.67
C VAL A 440 -18.66 -0.03 -5.31
N LYS A 441 -17.86 0.65 -6.11
CA LYS A 441 -17.49 2.05 -5.92
C LYS A 441 -17.84 2.86 -7.14
N ALA A 442 -18.60 3.92 -6.96
CA ALA A 442 -18.94 4.90 -7.99
C ALA A 442 -18.30 6.24 -7.66
N LYS A 443 -17.61 6.82 -8.63
CA LYS A 443 -17.03 8.18 -8.54
C LYS A 443 -17.55 9.00 -9.69
N ALA A 444 -17.88 10.27 -9.43
CA ALA A 444 -18.17 11.23 -10.47
C ALA A 444 -17.37 12.52 -10.24
N HIS A 445 -17.10 13.25 -11.29
CA HIS A 445 -16.63 14.64 -11.25
C HIS A 445 -17.54 15.46 -12.11
N LEU A 446 -18.16 16.47 -11.51
CA LEU A 446 -19.05 17.45 -12.13
C LEU A 446 -18.42 18.83 -12.02
N ALA A 447 -18.11 19.44 -13.15
CA ALA A 447 -17.63 20.83 -13.22
C ALA A 447 -18.75 21.74 -13.72
N LEU A 448 -19.25 22.63 -12.85
CA LEU A 448 -20.33 23.57 -13.10
C LEU A 448 -19.76 25.01 -13.06
N GLY A 449 -19.09 25.40 -14.13
CA GLY A 449 -18.34 26.64 -14.16
C GLY A 449 -17.17 26.60 -13.17
N ASN A 450 -17.18 27.50 -12.19
CA ASN A 450 -16.16 27.55 -11.13
C ASN A 450 -16.43 26.57 -9.99
N PHE A 451 -17.59 25.97 -9.90
CA PHE A 451 -17.94 24.98 -8.89
C PHE A 451 -17.66 23.57 -9.37
N ASN A 452 -17.12 22.76 -8.49
CA ASN A 452 -16.79 21.38 -8.75
C ASN A 452 -17.34 20.51 -7.63
N ILE A 453 -17.93 19.38 -7.99
CA ILE A 453 -18.50 18.38 -7.08
C ILE A 453 -17.91 17.02 -7.43
N MET A 454 -17.30 16.35 -6.47
CA MET A 454 -16.61 15.06 -6.64
C MET A 454 -17.15 14.02 -5.65
N PRO A 455 -18.36 13.47 -5.87
CA PRO A 455 -18.87 12.42 -5.03
C PRO A 455 -18.17 11.08 -5.30
N THR A 456 -17.97 10.31 -4.24
CA THR A 456 -17.58 8.92 -4.27
C THR A 456 -18.48 8.15 -3.32
N LEU A 457 -19.14 7.12 -3.84
CA LEU A 457 -19.98 6.22 -3.06
C LEU A 457 -19.39 4.83 -3.11
N VAL A 458 -19.35 4.15 -1.97
CA VAL A 458 -18.89 2.78 -1.85
C VAL A 458 -19.94 1.97 -1.12
N TYR A 459 -20.37 0.90 -1.73
CA TYR A 459 -21.15 -0.14 -1.10
C TYR A 459 -20.27 -1.37 -0.95
N SER A 460 -20.16 -1.88 0.27
CA SER A 460 -19.34 -3.06 0.56
C SER A 460 -20.19 -4.14 1.23
N PHE A 461 -19.80 -5.37 1.02
CA PHE A 461 -20.38 -6.52 1.69
C PHE A 461 -19.25 -7.48 2.13
N ASP A 462 -19.42 -8.07 3.26
CA ASP A 462 -18.61 -9.18 3.76
C ASP A 462 -19.48 -10.05 4.69
N ASN A 463 -19.10 -11.31 4.81
CA ASN A 463 -19.88 -12.26 5.61
C ASN A 463 -19.69 -12.11 7.13
N ASN A 464 -18.75 -11.27 7.59
CA ASN A 464 -18.43 -11.08 9.00
C ASN A 464 -18.62 -9.63 9.50
N GLY A 465 -18.99 -8.71 8.61
CA GLY A 465 -19.24 -7.31 8.94
C GLY A 465 -18.01 -6.47 9.28
N TYR A 466 -16.82 -6.87 8.82
CA TYR A 466 -15.57 -6.11 9.00
C TYR A 466 -15.41 -4.91 8.08
N LEU A 467 -16.28 -4.79 7.09
CA LEU A 467 -16.35 -3.63 6.21
C LEU A 467 -17.63 -2.83 6.49
N PRO A 468 -17.54 -1.50 6.48
CA PRO A 468 -18.76 -0.68 6.52
C PRO A 468 -19.59 -0.97 5.27
N SER A 469 -20.88 -1.25 5.45
CA SER A 469 -21.77 -1.57 4.33
C SER A 469 -21.91 -0.40 3.33
N PHE A 470 -21.81 0.83 3.83
CA PHE A 470 -21.86 2.02 3.00
C PHE A 470 -20.88 3.09 3.46
N GLN A 471 -20.19 3.68 2.50
CA GLN A 471 -19.34 4.87 2.69
C GLN A 471 -19.66 5.89 1.60
N ALA A 472 -19.74 7.14 1.96
CA ALA A 472 -19.86 8.26 1.04
C ALA A 472 -18.73 9.25 1.31
N TYR A 473 -18.17 9.78 0.25
CA TYR A 473 -17.22 10.88 0.30
C TYR A 473 -17.60 11.90 -0.77
N THR A 474 -17.61 13.17 -0.43
CA THR A 474 -17.90 14.23 -1.38
C THR A 474 -16.97 15.39 -1.14
N ARG A 475 -16.29 15.84 -2.18
CA ARG A 475 -15.57 17.11 -2.22
C ARG A 475 -16.37 18.12 -3.02
N VAL A 476 -16.62 19.27 -2.43
CA VAL A 476 -17.22 20.42 -3.10
C VAL A 476 -16.26 21.57 -3.01
N TYR A 477 -15.92 22.16 -4.14
CA TYR A 477 -15.00 23.31 -4.14
C TYR A 477 -15.32 24.32 -5.22
N PHE A 478 -14.97 25.56 -4.93
CA PHE A 478 -14.96 26.68 -5.85
C PHE A 478 -13.52 26.94 -6.29
N LYS A 479 -13.30 27.10 -7.60
CA LYS A 479 -11.99 27.36 -8.20
C LYS A 479 -12.06 28.63 -9.02
N ALA A 480 -11.19 29.60 -8.74
CA ALA A 480 -11.10 30.84 -9.47
C ALA A 480 -9.66 31.30 -9.66
N ARG A 481 -9.43 32.07 -10.70
CA ARG A 481 -8.20 32.87 -10.87
C ARG A 481 -8.46 34.29 -10.40
N LEU A 482 -7.68 34.70 -9.41
CA LEU A 482 -7.85 36.00 -8.76
C LEU A 482 -6.96 37.05 -9.40
N PHE A 483 -7.36 38.29 -9.22
CA PHE A 483 -6.73 39.52 -9.72
C PHE A 483 -6.77 39.64 -11.26
N GLU A 484 -6.55 40.83 -11.76
CA GLU A 484 -6.55 41.12 -13.20
C GLU A 484 -5.52 40.32 -13.98
N ALA A 485 -4.34 40.11 -13.40
CA ALA A 485 -3.27 39.28 -13.98
C ALA A 485 -3.61 37.79 -14.07
N LYS A 486 -4.67 37.30 -13.38
CA LYS A 486 -5.13 35.92 -13.34
C LYS A 486 -4.04 34.86 -13.05
N LYS A 487 -2.96 35.29 -12.37
CA LYS A 487 -1.83 34.41 -12.02
C LYS A 487 -2.09 33.58 -10.76
N LEU A 488 -2.84 34.16 -9.79
CA LEU A 488 -3.16 33.43 -8.56
C LEU A 488 -4.41 32.59 -8.76
N GLU A 489 -4.24 31.28 -8.70
CA GLU A 489 -5.34 30.31 -8.65
C GLU A 489 -5.73 30.08 -7.18
N ALA A 490 -7.00 30.29 -6.84
CA ALA A 490 -7.55 29.99 -5.54
C ALA A 490 -8.59 28.87 -5.63
N VAL A 491 -8.51 27.93 -4.71
CA VAL A 491 -9.47 26.84 -4.56
C VAL A 491 -9.92 26.80 -3.11
N LEU A 492 -11.23 26.96 -2.89
CA LEU A 492 -11.84 26.93 -1.56
C LEU A 492 -12.87 25.80 -1.54
N GLY A 493 -12.86 24.98 -0.52
CA GLY A 493 -13.76 23.83 -0.52
C GLY A 493 -13.94 23.16 0.82
N VAL A 494 -14.82 22.16 0.76
CA VAL A 494 -15.18 21.28 1.88
C VAL A 494 -15.12 19.83 1.42
N ASP A 495 -14.57 18.98 2.27
CA ASP A 495 -14.61 17.53 2.18
C ASP A 495 -15.60 17.01 3.23
N ALA A 496 -16.54 16.17 2.83
CA ALA A 496 -17.43 15.46 3.72
C ALA A 496 -17.28 13.95 3.52
N SER A 497 -17.21 13.20 4.60
CA SER A 497 -17.20 11.74 4.56
C SER A 497 -18.17 11.15 5.57
N TYR A 498 -18.87 10.10 5.15
CA TYR A 498 -19.78 9.35 5.99
C TYR A 498 -19.45 7.86 5.89
N THR A 499 -19.44 7.17 7.03
CA THR A 499 -19.18 5.74 7.12
C THR A 499 -20.21 5.11 8.05
N THR A 500 -20.87 4.03 7.62
CA THR A 500 -21.77 3.23 8.48
C THR A 500 -20.96 2.43 9.51
N LYS A 501 -21.63 1.99 10.54
CA LYS A 501 -21.05 1.10 11.56
C LYS A 501 -20.53 -0.21 10.93
N PHE A 502 -19.50 -0.79 11.54
CA PHE A 502 -18.89 -2.06 11.15
C PHE A 502 -18.21 -2.72 12.35
N ASN A 503 -17.89 -4.01 12.26
CA ASN A 503 -17.16 -4.72 13.30
C ASN A 503 -15.68 -4.38 13.24
N ASN A 504 -15.11 -3.92 14.34
CA ASN A 504 -13.69 -3.64 14.43
C ASN A 504 -12.86 -4.92 14.58
N ARG A 505 -11.66 -4.83 14.05
CA ARG A 505 -10.58 -5.78 14.26
C ARG A 505 -9.65 -5.22 15.31
N VAL A 506 -9.22 -6.03 16.27
CA VAL A 506 -8.29 -5.58 17.32
C VAL A 506 -6.85 -5.81 16.84
N TYR A 507 -6.10 -4.73 16.72
CA TYR A 507 -4.69 -4.82 16.36
C TYR A 507 -3.86 -5.26 17.56
N VAL A 508 -3.00 -6.27 17.36
CA VAL A 508 -2.06 -6.81 18.35
C VAL A 508 -0.64 -6.41 17.96
N PRO A 509 -0.09 -5.34 18.56
CA PRO A 509 1.20 -4.78 18.15
C PRO A 509 2.35 -5.77 18.22
N ALA A 510 2.39 -6.62 19.25
CA ALA A 510 3.43 -7.62 19.42
C ALA A 510 3.52 -8.59 18.23
N MET A 511 2.39 -8.95 17.63
CA MET A 511 2.34 -9.83 16.46
C MET A 511 2.25 -9.08 15.14
N ASP A 512 2.10 -7.76 15.15
CA ASP A 512 1.85 -6.94 13.95
C ASP A 512 0.66 -7.46 13.11
N SER A 513 -0.38 -7.95 13.79
CA SER A 513 -1.50 -8.64 13.17
C SER A 513 -2.81 -8.25 13.83
N TYR A 514 -3.91 -8.47 13.12
CA TYR A 514 -5.24 -8.22 13.67
C TYR A 514 -5.85 -9.50 14.24
N ASN A 515 -6.35 -9.42 15.48
CA ASN A 515 -7.26 -10.44 16.00
C ASN A 515 -8.61 -10.30 15.29
N MET A 516 -9.02 -11.37 14.61
CA MET A 516 -10.23 -11.45 13.81
C MET A 516 -11.39 -12.14 14.55
N PHE A 517 -11.14 -12.71 15.74
CA PHE A 517 -12.15 -13.46 16.52
C PHE A 517 -12.73 -12.65 17.68
N VAL A 518 -12.88 -11.38 17.50
CA VAL A 518 -13.55 -10.55 18.50
C VAL A 518 -15.05 -10.77 18.41
N ALA A 519 -15.70 -11.01 19.54
CA ALA A 519 -17.12 -11.33 19.58
C ALA A 519 -17.96 -10.26 18.85
N PRO A 520 -18.89 -10.67 17.97
CA PRO A 520 -19.77 -9.74 17.27
C PRO A 520 -20.55 -8.88 18.26
N GLY A 521 -20.52 -7.56 18.06
CA GLY A 521 -21.24 -6.59 18.89
C GLY A 521 -20.44 -5.92 20.01
N GLU A 522 -19.38 -6.54 20.53
CA GLU A 522 -18.55 -5.93 21.58
C GLU A 522 -17.62 -4.83 21.04
N ASN A 523 -17.25 -4.90 19.76
CA ASN A 523 -16.29 -3.99 19.10
C ASN A 523 -16.87 -3.31 17.86
N GLN A 524 -18.17 -3.07 17.85
CA GLN A 524 -18.80 -2.37 16.73
C GLN A 524 -18.50 -0.87 16.80
N THR A 525 -18.05 -0.29 15.69
CA THR A 525 -17.95 1.17 15.57
C THR A 525 -19.33 1.82 15.49
N ASN A 526 -19.39 3.11 15.75
CA ASN A 526 -20.55 3.92 15.40
C ASN A 526 -20.47 4.42 13.95
N SER A 527 -21.60 4.89 13.42
CA SER A 527 -21.57 5.65 12.16
C SER A 527 -20.85 6.98 12.40
N LEU A 528 -20.01 7.37 11.46
CA LEU A 528 -19.17 8.57 11.58
C LEU A 528 -19.40 9.51 10.40
N LEU A 529 -19.61 10.79 10.70
CA LEU A 529 -19.62 11.90 9.76
C LEU A 529 -18.42 12.80 10.03
N ASN A 530 -17.50 12.91 9.07
CA ASN A 530 -16.37 13.84 9.13
C ASN A 530 -16.52 14.96 8.12
N LEU A 531 -16.07 16.14 8.53
CA LEU A 531 -16.05 17.35 7.72
C LEU A 531 -14.69 18.02 7.81
N HIS A 532 -14.17 18.51 6.67
CA HIS A 532 -12.92 19.26 6.59
C HIS A 532 -13.12 20.46 5.66
N ALA A 533 -12.59 21.62 6.02
CA ALA A 533 -12.55 22.76 5.14
C ALA A 533 -11.11 23.01 4.66
N PHE A 534 -10.94 23.49 3.46
CA PHE A 534 -9.63 23.78 2.92
C PHE A 534 -9.60 25.01 2.00
N ALA A 535 -8.44 25.61 1.92
CA ALA A 535 -8.09 26.67 0.98
C ALA A 535 -6.73 26.34 0.35
N THR A 536 -6.62 26.46 -0.96
CA THR A 536 -5.37 26.30 -1.70
C THR A 536 -5.13 27.50 -2.60
N PHE A 537 -3.90 27.95 -2.64
CA PHE A 537 -3.47 29.06 -3.46
C PHE A 537 -2.28 28.63 -4.31
N GLY A 538 -2.31 28.88 -5.61
CA GLY A 538 -1.27 28.47 -6.54
C GLY A 538 -0.83 29.60 -7.45
N ILE A 539 0.49 29.71 -7.65
CA ILE A 539 1.11 30.58 -8.65
C ILE A 539 2.13 29.73 -9.40
N ASP A 540 1.95 29.61 -10.70
CA ASP A 540 2.78 28.78 -11.57
C ASP A 540 2.93 27.35 -10.99
N GLU A 541 4.13 26.91 -10.68
CA GLU A 541 4.43 25.58 -10.14
C GLU A 541 4.38 25.51 -8.60
N PHE A 542 4.18 26.64 -7.92
CA PHE A 542 4.09 26.70 -6.47
C PHE A 542 2.65 26.66 -6.00
N ARG A 543 2.37 25.86 -4.98
CA ARG A 543 1.07 25.76 -4.30
C ARG A 543 1.27 25.85 -2.79
N PHE A 544 0.39 26.59 -2.14
CA PHE A 544 0.27 26.64 -0.68
C PHE A 544 -1.16 26.28 -0.31
N TYR A 545 -1.34 25.52 0.77
CA TYR A 545 -2.67 25.17 1.25
C TYR A 545 -2.79 25.25 2.77
N VAL A 546 -4.01 25.50 3.20
CA VAL A 546 -4.45 25.44 4.59
C VAL A 546 -5.66 24.52 4.64
N ARG A 547 -5.70 23.62 5.63
CA ARG A 547 -6.81 22.70 5.84
C ARG A 547 -7.18 22.68 7.31
N TYR A 548 -8.46 22.86 7.62
CA TYR A 548 -9.02 22.68 8.94
C TYR A 548 -9.73 21.32 8.97
N GLU A 549 -9.18 20.41 9.74
CA GLU A 549 -9.56 19.01 9.71
C GLU A 549 -10.49 18.68 10.86
N ASN A 550 -11.35 17.68 10.60
CA ASN A 550 -12.26 17.06 11.57
C ASN A 550 -13.21 18.04 12.28
N ILE A 551 -13.83 18.95 11.51
CA ILE A 551 -14.81 19.92 12.01
C ILE A 551 -16.00 19.20 12.65
N GLY A 552 -16.33 17.99 12.18
CA GLY A 552 -17.38 17.13 12.74
C GLY A 552 -17.21 16.79 14.21
N TYR A 553 -16.00 16.88 14.76
CA TYR A 553 -15.71 16.67 16.17
C TYR A 553 -16.52 17.58 17.10
N PHE A 554 -16.92 18.78 16.69
CA PHE A 554 -17.68 19.72 17.52
C PHE A 554 -19.11 19.25 17.85
N TRP A 555 -19.68 18.37 17.02
CA TRP A 555 -21.04 17.84 17.21
C TRP A 555 -21.10 16.31 17.28
N SER A 556 -19.97 15.64 17.14
CA SER A 556 -19.89 14.19 17.30
C SER A 556 -19.77 13.81 18.76
N ASP A 557 -20.32 12.65 19.11
CA ASP A 557 -20.01 12.03 20.40
C ASP A 557 -18.51 11.66 20.43
N ARG A 558 -17.77 12.21 21.37
CA ARG A 558 -16.32 11.99 21.53
C ARG A 558 -15.96 10.55 21.89
N LYS A 559 -16.95 9.75 22.32
CA LYS A 559 -16.83 8.31 22.59
C LYS A 559 -16.85 7.46 21.31
N ILE A 560 -17.08 8.07 20.14
CA ILE A 560 -17.03 7.38 18.87
C ILE A 560 -15.58 6.98 18.60
N ASN A 561 -15.36 5.68 18.47
CA ASN A 561 -14.08 5.12 18.09
C ASN A 561 -13.97 5.00 16.56
N GLU A 562 -12.86 5.49 16.01
CA GLU A 562 -12.45 5.22 14.64
C GLU A 562 -12.06 3.74 14.48
N GLN A 563 -11.39 3.22 15.49
CA GLN A 563 -11.08 1.81 15.70
C GLN A 563 -11.18 1.52 17.19
N PHE A 564 -11.45 0.27 17.57
CA PHE A 564 -11.61 -0.10 18.97
C PHE A 564 -10.46 0.42 19.84
N GLY A 565 -10.80 1.20 20.87
CA GLY A 565 -9.85 1.87 21.74
C GLY A 565 -9.19 3.13 21.15
N PHE A 566 -9.53 3.54 19.93
CA PHE A 566 -8.97 4.74 19.30
C PHE A 566 -10.09 5.72 18.93
N PRO A 567 -10.41 6.66 19.83
CA PRO A 567 -11.42 7.67 19.60
C PRO A 567 -11.06 8.58 18.41
N ILE A 568 -12.09 9.21 17.84
CA ILE A 568 -11.86 10.22 16.79
C ILE A 568 -10.97 11.34 17.32
N SER A 569 -10.06 11.80 16.47
CA SER A 569 -9.17 12.90 16.82
C SER A 569 -9.90 14.24 16.88
N SER A 570 -9.41 15.16 17.72
CA SER A 570 -9.90 16.54 17.80
C SER A 570 -9.69 17.29 16.48
N THR A 571 -10.32 18.47 16.37
CA THR A 571 -10.09 19.38 15.22
C THR A 571 -8.65 19.88 15.18
N ARG A 572 -8.15 20.15 14.00
CA ARG A 572 -6.79 20.67 13.83
C ARG A 572 -6.60 21.46 12.55
N LEU A 573 -5.54 22.25 12.55
CA LEU A 573 -5.07 22.96 11.40
C LEU A 573 -3.87 22.23 10.80
N ARG A 574 -3.89 22.05 9.48
CA ARG A 574 -2.76 21.60 8.68
C ARG A 574 -2.43 22.64 7.63
N VAL A 575 -1.17 22.93 7.48
CA VAL A 575 -0.67 23.79 6.41
C VAL A 575 0.39 23.05 5.62
N GLY A 576 0.53 23.40 4.35
CA GLY A 576 1.54 22.76 3.53
C GLY A 576 1.75 23.48 2.21
N LEU A 577 2.78 23.03 1.51
CA LEU A 577 3.14 23.54 0.19
C LEU A 577 3.59 22.41 -0.74
N THR A 578 3.43 22.65 -2.03
CA THR A 578 4.02 21.82 -3.09
C THR A 578 4.72 22.75 -4.09
N TRP A 579 5.82 22.28 -4.61
CA TRP A 579 6.59 23.03 -5.60
C TRP A 579 7.24 22.07 -6.60
N ASP A 580 7.00 22.32 -7.89
CA ASP A 580 7.66 21.60 -8.98
C ASP A 580 8.74 22.47 -9.60
N PHE A 581 9.95 21.95 -9.65
CA PHE A 581 11.11 22.59 -10.25
C PHE A 581 11.45 21.88 -11.55
N PHE A 582 11.63 22.65 -12.62
CA PHE A 582 12.14 22.21 -13.92
C PHE A 582 13.37 23.04 -14.27
N ASN A 583 14.51 22.40 -14.47
CA ASN A 583 15.77 23.03 -14.85
C ASN A 583 16.18 22.68 -16.28
#